data_1255d656e21d21cbe80282576f1d70ba
#
_entry.id   1255d656e21d21cbe80282576f1d70ba
#
_cell.length_a   1.000
_cell.length_b   1.000
_cell.length_c   1.000
_cell.angle_alpha   90.00
_cell.angle_beta   90.00
_cell.angle_gamma   90.00
#
_symmetry.space_group_name_H-M   'P 1'
#
loop_
_entity.id
_entity.type
_entity.pdbx_description
1 polymer ?
#
loop_
_entity_poly.entity_id
_entity_poly.type
_entity_poly.pdbx_seq_one_letter_code
_entity_poly.pdbx_strand_id
1 'polypeptide(L)'
;MRRFAISIVFACALVAPAAGAEDGAAKRPNILFIYADDQSYKTISCYGSSPEWVKTPNIDRLASRGVRFERSYLGAWCMPSRASLLTGRLQHAVQSMTMEGTYPGSKYDPAQCPFVPAEFRKAGYHTAQIGKWHTGTDTGFGRDWDYQIVWNRPGHPENAGNYYVNQTLTFNGVDKEVKGYSTDNYTEWAEEYIKGKNRDASKPWYLWLCYGAVHGPTTPAPRHKGALKGKEAPVPADIVGPWPEKPKYLAKTASWMIGPDGRPALAKKAKKAGNFDSAEAG
;
A
#
# COMPACT_ATOMS: atom_id res chain seq x y z
N MET A 1 40.03 78.96 6.21
CA MET A 1 39.43 77.58 6.34
C MET A 1 38.01 77.66 5.82
N ARG A 2 37.78 77.20 4.62
CA ARG A 2 36.46 77.15 3.99
C ARG A 2 35.84 75.79 4.25
N ARG A 3 34.70 75.73 4.95
CA ARG A 3 33.93 74.55 5.19
C ARG A 3 32.98 74.32 4.02
N PHE A 4 33.13 73.21 3.28
CA PHE A 4 32.17 72.75 2.28
C PHE A 4 31.08 71.94 3.00
N ALA A 5 29.83 72.36 2.89
CA ALA A 5 28.71 71.58 3.31
C ALA A 5 28.22 70.77 2.12
N ILE A 6 28.25 69.42 2.25
CA ILE A 6 27.69 68.50 1.27
C ILE A 6 26.25 68.25 1.64
N SER A 7 25.32 68.74 0.85
CA SER A 7 23.88 68.41 0.95
C SER A 7 23.59 67.09 0.25
N ILE A 8 23.24 66.05 1.04
CA ILE A 8 22.78 64.78 0.49
C ILE A 8 21.27 64.89 0.28
N VAL A 9 20.85 64.89 -0.98
CA VAL A 9 19.44 64.80 -1.37
C VAL A 9 18.99 63.33 -1.35
N PHE A 10 18.17 62.97 -0.42
CA PHE A 10 17.53 61.67 -0.39
C PHE A 10 16.38 61.67 -1.42
N ALA A 11 16.53 61.00 -2.53
CA ALA A 11 15.43 60.70 -3.45
C ALA A 11 14.60 59.54 -2.90
N CYS A 12 13.46 59.83 -2.31
CA CYS A 12 12.45 58.78 -2.02
C CYS A 12 11.85 58.26 -3.32
N ALA A 13 12.31 57.10 -3.78
CA ALA A 13 11.61 56.37 -4.78
C ALA A 13 10.31 55.80 -4.21
N LEU A 14 9.17 56.35 -4.64
CA LEU A 14 7.86 55.75 -4.42
C LEU A 14 7.80 54.41 -5.16
N VAL A 15 7.98 53.32 -4.46
CA VAL A 15 7.69 51.99 -4.97
C VAL A 15 6.16 51.86 -5.01
N ALA A 16 5.57 51.96 -6.19
CA ALA A 16 4.18 51.61 -6.40
C ALA A 16 3.98 50.14 -6.00
N PRO A 17 2.92 49.81 -5.26
CA PRO A 17 2.63 48.40 -5.01
C PRO A 17 2.37 47.76 -6.38
N ALA A 18 3.13 46.72 -6.71
CA ALA A 18 2.87 45.86 -7.84
C ALA A 18 1.43 45.35 -7.68
N ALA A 19 0.59 45.68 -8.68
CA ALA A 19 -0.76 45.15 -8.80
C ALA A 19 -0.66 43.63 -8.64
N GLY A 20 -1.47 43.09 -7.70
CA GLY A 20 -1.44 41.71 -7.31
C GLY A 20 -1.44 40.80 -8.53
N ALA A 21 -0.45 39.92 -8.58
CA ALA A 21 -0.62 38.66 -9.29
C ALA A 21 -1.86 38.02 -8.65
N GLU A 22 -2.92 37.84 -9.41
CA GLU A 22 -4.00 36.92 -9.03
C GLU A 22 -3.29 35.62 -8.64
N ASP A 23 -3.34 35.28 -7.37
CA ASP A 23 -2.96 33.96 -6.87
C ASP A 23 -3.89 32.95 -7.56
N GLY A 24 -3.50 32.53 -8.73
CA GLY A 24 -3.99 31.32 -9.33
C GLY A 24 -3.55 30.20 -8.41
N ALA A 25 -4.32 29.95 -7.34
CA ALA A 25 -4.04 28.91 -6.37
C ALA A 25 -3.73 27.64 -7.17
N ALA A 26 -2.48 27.19 -7.09
CA ALA A 26 -2.00 26.04 -7.87
C ALA A 26 -3.00 24.91 -7.68
N LYS A 27 -3.59 24.45 -8.79
CA LYS A 27 -4.62 23.41 -8.77
C LYS A 27 -4.06 22.19 -8.05
N ARG A 28 -4.65 21.80 -6.92
CA ARG A 28 -4.19 20.67 -6.11
C ARG A 28 -4.19 19.41 -6.98
N PRO A 29 -3.11 18.59 -6.96
CA PRO A 29 -3.02 17.40 -7.80
C PRO A 29 -3.99 16.31 -7.32
N ASN A 30 -4.45 15.49 -8.24
CA ASN A 30 -5.07 14.21 -7.91
C ASN A 30 -4.00 13.23 -7.42
N ILE A 31 -4.36 12.38 -6.48
CA ILE A 31 -3.43 11.44 -5.85
C ILE A 31 -3.97 10.02 -6.00
N LEU A 32 -3.25 9.18 -6.73
CA LEU A 32 -3.48 7.75 -6.79
C LEU A 32 -2.39 7.04 -5.98
N PHE A 33 -2.81 6.36 -4.92
CA PHE A 33 -1.91 5.53 -4.11
C PHE A 33 -2.25 4.06 -4.30
N ILE A 34 -1.39 3.33 -5.04
CA ILE A 34 -1.55 1.90 -5.29
C ILE A 34 -0.74 1.13 -4.25
N TYR A 35 -1.39 0.18 -3.58
CA TYR A 35 -0.81 -0.63 -2.53
C TYR A 35 -0.98 -2.11 -2.82
N ALA A 36 0.12 -2.81 -3.16
CA ALA A 36 0.16 -4.24 -3.33
C ALA A 36 0.42 -4.94 -1.99
N ASP A 37 -0.13 -6.14 -1.80
CA ASP A 37 0.02 -6.91 -0.56
C ASP A 37 1.11 -7.98 -0.73
N ASP A 38 2.10 -7.98 0.17
CA ASP A 38 3.23 -8.92 0.20
C ASP A 38 4.13 -8.95 -1.05
N GLN A 39 4.10 -7.91 -1.88
CA GLN A 39 4.93 -7.86 -3.08
C GLN A 39 6.39 -7.55 -2.74
N SER A 40 7.28 -8.49 -3.06
CA SER A 40 8.72 -8.30 -2.92
C SER A 40 9.28 -7.40 -4.03
N TYR A 41 10.22 -6.51 -3.69
CA TYR A 41 10.98 -5.75 -4.68
C TYR A 41 11.75 -6.66 -5.67
N LYS A 42 12.06 -7.90 -5.28
CA LYS A 42 12.68 -8.93 -6.14
C LYS A 42 11.75 -9.42 -7.26
N THR A 43 10.47 -9.06 -7.21
CA THR A 43 9.49 -9.35 -8.28
C THR A 43 9.12 -8.11 -9.10
N ILE A 44 9.96 -7.07 -9.03
CA ILE A 44 9.78 -5.81 -9.77
C ILE A 44 11.07 -5.53 -10.55
N SER A 45 10.99 -5.54 -11.87
CA SER A 45 12.18 -5.53 -12.74
C SER A 45 13.05 -4.28 -12.61
N CYS A 46 12.49 -3.11 -12.33
CA CYS A 46 13.25 -1.87 -12.22
C CYS A 46 14.21 -1.80 -11.01
N TYR A 47 14.10 -2.71 -10.05
CA TYR A 47 15.06 -2.79 -8.93
C TYR A 47 16.35 -3.56 -9.27
N GLY A 48 16.40 -4.24 -10.42
CA GLY A 48 17.60 -4.96 -10.90
C GLY A 48 17.98 -6.23 -10.14
N SER A 49 17.23 -6.60 -9.09
CA SER A 49 17.44 -7.83 -8.30
C SER A 49 16.47 -8.97 -8.66
N SER A 50 15.57 -8.72 -9.59
CA SER A 50 14.62 -9.71 -10.10
C SER A 50 15.29 -10.60 -11.14
N PRO A 51 14.87 -11.89 -11.26
CA PRO A 51 15.26 -12.73 -12.37
C PRO A 51 14.91 -12.09 -13.73
N GLU A 52 15.69 -12.37 -14.77
CA GLU A 52 15.51 -11.78 -16.10
C GLU A 52 14.13 -12.02 -16.72
N TRP A 53 13.48 -13.12 -16.35
CA TRP A 53 12.14 -13.46 -16.82
C TRP A 53 11.02 -12.71 -16.09
N VAL A 54 11.30 -12.00 -15.00
CA VAL A 54 10.36 -11.10 -14.35
C VAL A 54 10.29 -9.80 -15.15
N LYS A 55 9.10 -9.44 -15.59
CA LYS A 55 8.86 -8.23 -16.39
C LYS A 55 7.70 -7.43 -15.79
N THR A 56 7.96 -6.20 -15.40
CA THR A 56 6.97 -5.27 -14.86
C THR A 56 6.97 -3.94 -15.62
N PRO A 57 6.68 -3.96 -16.95
CA PRO A 57 6.94 -2.83 -17.83
C PRO A 57 6.17 -1.57 -17.45
N ASN A 58 4.98 -1.69 -16.87
CA ASN A 58 4.18 -0.53 -16.45
C ASN A 58 4.73 0.10 -15.17
N ILE A 59 5.20 -0.72 -14.22
CA ILE A 59 5.86 -0.22 -12.99
C ILE A 59 7.20 0.40 -13.35
N ASP A 60 7.98 -0.23 -14.25
CA ASP A 60 9.26 0.28 -14.72
C ASP A 60 9.12 1.64 -15.41
N ARG A 61 8.08 1.79 -16.25
CA ARG A 61 7.76 3.07 -16.89
C ARG A 61 7.38 4.14 -15.86
N LEU A 62 6.64 3.79 -14.82
CA LEU A 62 6.31 4.72 -13.74
C LEU A 62 7.59 5.13 -12.98
N ALA A 63 8.43 4.17 -12.63
CA ALA A 63 9.70 4.40 -11.94
C ALA A 63 10.65 5.29 -12.75
N SER A 64 10.70 5.14 -14.07
CA SER A 64 11.56 5.96 -14.96
C SER A 64 11.13 7.42 -15.06
N ARG A 65 9.90 7.75 -14.65
CA ARG A 65 9.33 9.11 -14.70
C ARG A 65 9.19 9.75 -13.31
N GLY A 66 9.58 9.04 -12.26
CA GLY A 66 9.39 9.46 -10.89
C GLY A 66 10.60 9.16 -10.01
N VAL A 67 10.38 9.08 -8.73
CA VAL A 67 11.37 8.73 -7.73
C VAL A 67 11.16 7.28 -7.30
N ARG A 68 12.22 6.48 -7.34
CA ARG A 68 12.24 5.12 -6.82
C ARG A 68 12.97 5.10 -5.48
N PHE A 69 12.28 4.65 -4.43
CA PHE A 69 12.88 4.45 -3.12
C PHE A 69 13.47 3.05 -3.04
N GLU A 70 14.76 2.94 -2.82
CA GLU A 70 15.45 1.65 -2.73
C GLU A 70 15.34 1.04 -1.33
N ARG A 71 15.14 1.86 -0.32
CA ARG A 71 15.02 1.46 1.08
C ARG A 71 13.85 2.18 1.72
N SER A 72 12.70 1.54 1.71
CA SER A 72 11.50 2.01 2.39
C SER A 72 11.01 0.93 3.35
N TYR A 73 10.96 1.25 4.63
CA TYR A 73 10.53 0.34 5.67
C TYR A 73 9.23 0.85 6.29
N LEU A 74 8.27 -0.04 6.41
CA LEU A 74 6.96 0.25 6.95
C LEU A 74 6.70 -0.72 8.13
N GLY A 75 5.45 -1.05 8.43
CA GLY A 75 5.11 -2.03 9.46
C GLY A 75 5.61 -3.44 9.13
N ALA A 76 5.66 -4.30 10.14
CA ALA A 76 6.24 -5.63 10.03
C ALA A 76 5.49 -6.58 9.07
N TRP A 77 4.21 -6.33 8.79
CA TRP A 77 3.32 -7.09 7.91
C TRP A 77 2.07 -6.26 7.57
N CYS A 78 1.07 -6.82 6.87
CA CYS A 78 -0.02 -6.07 6.25
C CYS A 78 -0.78 -5.15 7.20
N MET A 79 -1.31 -5.62 8.32
CA MET A 79 -2.13 -4.80 9.21
C MET A 79 -1.36 -3.62 9.82
N PRO A 80 -0.20 -3.80 10.50
CA PRO A 80 0.55 -2.67 11.04
C PRO A 80 1.10 -1.72 9.97
N SER A 81 1.40 -2.23 8.77
CA SER A 81 1.80 -1.37 7.65
C SER A 81 0.66 -0.45 7.21
N ARG A 82 -0.55 -1.00 7.07
CA ARG A 82 -1.75 -0.23 6.72
C ARG A 82 -2.11 0.79 7.80
N ALA A 83 -2.04 0.37 9.06
CA ALA A 83 -2.25 1.26 10.20
C ALA A 83 -1.25 2.43 10.22
N SER A 84 0.03 2.16 9.97
CA SER A 84 1.07 3.20 9.88
C SER A 84 0.81 4.17 8.73
N LEU A 85 0.41 3.67 7.55
CA LEU A 85 0.06 4.51 6.40
C LEU A 85 -1.16 5.38 6.67
N LEU A 86 -2.20 4.81 7.27
CA LEU A 86 -3.44 5.55 7.57
C LEU A 86 -3.24 6.62 8.62
N THR A 87 -2.33 6.44 9.55
CA THR A 87 -2.20 7.32 10.73
C THR A 87 -0.96 8.20 10.71
N GLY A 88 0.01 7.90 9.82
CA GLY A 88 1.32 8.55 9.83
C GLY A 88 2.17 8.22 11.06
N ARG A 89 1.80 7.19 11.84
CA ARG A 89 2.47 6.78 13.07
C ARG A 89 3.22 5.46 12.89
N LEU A 90 4.28 5.28 13.64
CA LEU A 90 4.94 3.98 13.75
C LEU A 90 3.99 2.96 14.40
N GLN A 91 4.08 1.71 13.99
CA GLN A 91 3.14 0.65 14.41
C GLN A 91 2.99 0.51 15.94
N HIS A 92 4.05 0.73 16.70
CA HIS A 92 4.02 0.64 18.17
C HIS A 92 3.34 1.84 18.85
N ALA A 93 3.09 2.92 18.11
CA ALA A 93 2.36 4.09 18.58
C ALA A 93 0.87 4.07 18.19
N VAL A 94 0.39 3.00 17.54
CA VAL A 94 -1.00 2.84 17.12
C VAL A 94 -1.70 1.83 18.05
N GLN A 95 -2.13 2.30 19.22
CA GLN A 95 -2.71 1.43 20.25
C GLN A 95 -4.15 1.01 19.96
N SER A 96 -4.89 1.82 19.24
CA SER A 96 -6.31 1.58 18.94
C SER A 96 -6.55 0.56 17.83
N MET A 97 -5.50 0.10 17.15
CA MET A 97 -5.61 -0.86 16.05
C MET A 97 -4.91 -2.16 16.43
N THR A 98 -5.69 -3.20 16.70
CA THR A 98 -5.19 -4.53 17.05
C THR A 98 -5.53 -5.53 15.95
N MET A 99 -4.89 -6.69 15.99
CA MET A 99 -5.21 -7.80 15.11
C MET A 99 -6.62 -8.34 15.35
N GLU A 100 -7.23 -8.80 14.27
CA GLU A 100 -8.48 -9.56 14.26
C GLU A 100 -8.30 -11.00 14.82
N GLY A 101 -9.38 -11.69 15.03
CA GLY A 101 -9.39 -13.08 15.46
C GLY A 101 -9.22 -13.23 16.96
N THR A 102 -8.16 -13.89 17.41
CA THR A 102 -7.86 -14.10 18.83
C THR A 102 -7.75 -12.79 19.62
N TYR A 103 -7.46 -11.72 18.92
CA TYR A 103 -7.47 -10.37 19.46
C TYR A 103 -8.79 -9.70 19.09
N PRO A 104 -9.66 -9.38 20.05
CA PRO A 104 -10.91 -8.68 19.77
C PRO A 104 -10.63 -7.43 18.98
N GLY A 105 -11.41 -7.23 17.92
CA GLY A 105 -11.20 -6.26 16.88
C GLY A 105 -10.81 -4.88 17.39
N SER A 106 -9.93 -4.25 16.66
CA SER A 106 -9.46 -2.92 16.99
C SER A 106 -10.64 -1.97 17.11
N LYS A 107 -10.74 -1.34 18.26
CA LYS A 107 -11.60 -0.18 18.42
C LYS A 107 -10.80 1.02 17.96
N TYR A 108 -11.06 1.45 16.73
CA TYR A 108 -10.46 2.66 16.22
C TYR A 108 -11.01 3.88 16.96
N ASP A 109 -10.12 4.70 17.49
CA ASP A 109 -10.47 5.98 18.09
C ASP A 109 -9.96 7.13 17.22
N PRO A 110 -10.83 7.74 16.39
CA PRO A 110 -10.44 8.80 15.48
C PRO A 110 -9.98 10.08 16.20
N ALA A 111 -10.36 10.29 17.45
CA ALA A 111 -9.90 11.45 18.23
C ALA A 111 -8.43 11.31 18.63
N GLN A 112 -8.01 10.09 18.99
CA GLN A 112 -6.62 9.82 19.37
C GLN A 112 -5.71 9.59 18.17
N CYS A 113 -6.26 9.08 17.07
CA CYS A 113 -5.48 8.64 15.93
C CYS A 113 -6.22 8.88 14.60
N PRO A 114 -6.36 10.14 14.18
CA PRO A 114 -7.08 10.46 12.95
C PRO A 114 -6.40 9.81 11.73
N PHE A 115 -7.21 9.36 10.77
CA PHE A 115 -6.70 8.84 9.51
C PHE A 115 -6.33 9.96 8.54
N VAL A 116 -5.22 9.77 7.83
CA VAL A 116 -4.75 10.69 6.79
C VAL A 116 -5.84 11.06 5.76
N PRO A 117 -6.71 10.15 5.29
CA PRO A 117 -7.81 10.52 4.40
C PRO A 117 -8.80 11.53 5.01
N ALA A 118 -9.01 11.54 6.33
CA ALA A 118 -9.80 12.59 6.96
C ALA A 118 -9.17 13.98 6.78
N GLU A 119 -7.85 14.06 6.83
CA GLU A 119 -7.13 15.32 6.59
C GLU A 119 -7.21 15.74 5.11
N PHE A 120 -7.17 14.80 4.17
CA PHE A 120 -7.44 15.09 2.76
C PHE A 120 -8.86 15.62 2.55
N ARG A 121 -9.88 15.05 3.23
CA ARG A 121 -11.25 15.59 3.17
C ARG A 121 -11.33 17.03 3.68
N LYS A 122 -10.71 17.33 4.83
CA LYS A 122 -10.61 18.71 5.37
C LYS A 122 -9.92 19.66 4.39
N ALA A 123 -8.93 19.15 3.66
CA ALA A 123 -8.26 19.90 2.61
C ALA A 123 -9.07 19.99 1.30
N GLY A 124 -10.30 19.52 1.24
CA GLY A 124 -11.22 19.65 0.11
C GLY A 124 -11.08 18.56 -0.96
N TYR A 125 -10.38 17.46 -0.68
CA TYR A 125 -10.32 16.31 -1.58
C TYR A 125 -11.59 15.45 -1.46
N HIS A 126 -11.96 14.82 -2.57
CA HIS A 126 -12.84 13.66 -2.57
C HIS A 126 -11.99 12.41 -2.32
N THR A 127 -12.29 11.67 -1.25
CA THR A 127 -11.46 10.55 -0.81
C THR A 127 -12.10 9.21 -1.14
N ALA A 128 -11.30 8.27 -1.63
CA ALA A 128 -11.76 6.93 -1.96
C ALA A 128 -10.79 5.84 -1.53
N GLN A 129 -11.34 4.67 -1.15
CA GLN A 129 -10.58 3.46 -0.89
C GLN A 129 -11.24 2.30 -1.64
N ILE A 130 -10.44 1.50 -2.36
CA ILE A 130 -10.90 0.32 -3.07
C ILE A 130 -9.98 -0.86 -2.72
N GLY A 131 -10.57 -1.95 -2.22
CA GLY A 131 -9.89 -3.22 -1.95
C GLY A 131 -9.63 -3.53 -0.49
N LYS A 132 -8.52 -4.20 -0.19
CA LYS A 132 -8.20 -4.75 1.13
C LYS A 132 -8.06 -3.68 2.20
N TRP A 133 -8.79 -3.84 3.29
CA TRP A 133 -8.72 -2.99 4.48
C TRP A 133 -7.78 -3.53 5.56
N HIS A 134 -8.19 -4.57 6.25
CA HIS A 134 -7.39 -5.33 7.24
C HIS A 134 -6.94 -4.54 8.48
N THR A 135 -7.60 -3.45 8.83
CA THR A 135 -7.26 -2.63 10.01
C THR A 135 -8.44 -2.48 10.97
N GLY A 136 -9.16 -3.56 11.20
CA GLY A 136 -10.32 -3.61 12.09
C GLY A 136 -11.66 -3.52 11.39
N THR A 137 -12.74 -3.47 12.17
CA THR A 137 -14.12 -3.46 11.64
C THR A 137 -14.56 -2.07 11.19
N ASP A 138 -14.07 -1.02 11.85
CA ASP A 138 -14.37 0.35 11.45
C ASP A 138 -13.54 0.75 10.23
N THR A 139 -14.19 0.90 9.10
CA THR A 139 -13.55 1.27 7.83
C THR A 139 -13.56 2.76 7.56
N GLY A 140 -14.25 3.55 8.37
CA GLY A 140 -14.29 5.01 8.27
C GLY A 140 -15.14 5.57 7.13
N PHE A 141 -16.05 4.77 6.54
CA PHE A 141 -16.95 5.29 5.51
C PHE A 141 -17.81 6.44 6.06
N GLY A 142 -17.96 7.51 5.27
CA GLY A 142 -18.69 8.73 5.64
C GLY A 142 -17.90 9.67 6.57
N ARG A 143 -16.95 9.18 7.35
CA ARG A 143 -16.06 9.97 8.22
C ARG A 143 -14.76 10.32 7.51
N ASP A 144 -14.04 9.31 6.99
CA ASP A 144 -12.71 9.43 6.39
C ASP A 144 -12.76 9.29 4.86
N TRP A 145 -13.73 8.54 4.35
CA TRP A 145 -13.89 8.22 2.95
C TRP A 145 -15.25 8.66 2.41
N ASP A 146 -15.24 9.33 1.26
CA ASP A 146 -16.45 9.70 0.53
C ASP A 146 -16.99 8.55 -0.33
N TYR A 147 -16.08 7.68 -0.80
CA TYR A 147 -16.39 6.49 -1.59
C TYR A 147 -15.56 5.31 -1.15
N GLN A 148 -16.19 4.14 -0.97
CA GLN A 148 -15.49 2.97 -0.47
C GLN A 148 -16.01 1.66 -1.07
N ILE A 149 -15.08 0.79 -1.51
CA ILE A 149 -15.33 -0.62 -1.82
C ILE A 149 -14.33 -1.44 -1.02
N VAL A 150 -14.79 -2.12 0.00
CA VAL A 150 -13.93 -2.73 1.02
C VAL A 150 -13.98 -4.25 0.97
N TRP A 151 -12.81 -4.86 0.86
CA TRP A 151 -12.59 -6.23 1.29
C TRP A 151 -12.07 -6.22 2.72
N ASN A 152 -12.86 -6.76 3.65
CA ASN A 152 -12.52 -6.74 5.06
C ASN A 152 -12.81 -8.08 5.76
N ARG A 153 -11.77 -8.76 6.19
CA ARG A 153 -11.89 -10.04 6.91
C ARG A 153 -12.60 -9.94 8.26
N PRO A 154 -12.32 -8.92 9.10
CA PRO A 154 -13.03 -8.76 10.36
C PRO A 154 -14.55 -8.61 10.22
N GLY A 155 -15.01 -7.95 9.16
CA GLY A 155 -16.43 -7.81 8.85
C GLY A 155 -17.03 -9.04 8.16
N HIS A 156 -16.20 -9.77 7.41
CA HIS A 156 -16.57 -10.90 6.58
C HIS A 156 -15.60 -12.06 6.77
N PRO A 157 -15.74 -12.86 7.84
CA PRO A 157 -14.85 -14.00 8.13
C PRO A 157 -14.79 -15.03 6.99
N GLU A 158 -15.84 -15.15 6.18
CA GLU A 158 -15.90 -16.01 5.00
C GLU A 158 -14.90 -15.64 3.91
N ASN A 159 -14.40 -14.39 3.91
CA ASN A 159 -13.34 -13.96 3.03
C ASN A 159 -11.94 -14.43 3.48
N ALA A 160 -11.81 -15.09 4.63
CA ALA A 160 -10.51 -15.55 5.12
C ALA A 160 -9.86 -16.51 4.13
N GLY A 161 -8.63 -16.20 3.69
CA GLY A 161 -7.92 -16.96 2.65
C GLY A 161 -8.38 -16.67 1.22
N ASN A 162 -9.49 -15.96 1.00
CA ASN A 162 -9.99 -15.63 -0.33
C ASN A 162 -9.58 -14.21 -0.75
N TYR A 163 -8.45 -14.11 -1.38
CA TYR A 163 -7.90 -12.83 -1.88
C TYR A 163 -8.18 -12.58 -3.36
N TYR A 164 -8.68 -13.59 -4.11
CA TYR A 164 -8.61 -13.53 -5.57
C TYR A 164 -9.93 -13.67 -6.30
N VAL A 165 -10.89 -14.41 -5.79
CA VAL A 165 -12.13 -14.68 -6.52
C VAL A 165 -13.37 -14.69 -5.63
N ASN A 166 -14.49 -14.21 -6.15
CA ASN A 166 -15.82 -14.33 -5.53
C ASN A 166 -15.83 -13.88 -4.05
N GLN A 167 -15.78 -12.61 -3.84
CA GLN A 167 -15.64 -12.00 -2.51
C GLN A 167 -16.94 -11.35 -2.06
N THR A 168 -17.21 -11.35 -0.76
CA THR A 168 -18.16 -10.42 -0.15
C THR A 168 -17.46 -9.09 0.10
N LEU A 169 -17.94 -8.02 -0.48
CA LEU A 169 -17.37 -6.68 -0.38
C LEU A 169 -18.42 -5.69 0.15
N THR A 170 -17.94 -4.70 0.90
CA THR A 170 -18.81 -3.62 1.40
C THR A 170 -18.66 -2.38 0.50
N PHE A 171 -19.73 -2.02 -0.20
CA PHE A 171 -19.82 -0.83 -1.07
C PHE A 171 -20.50 0.30 -0.30
N ASN A 172 -19.76 1.32 0.09
CA ASN A 172 -20.31 2.45 0.84
C ASN A 172 -21.21 2.01 2.01
N GLY A 173 -20.75 1.04 2.79
CA GLY A 173 -21.49 0.49 3.93
C GLY A 173 -22.51 -0.59 3.59
N VAL A 174 -22.68 -0.99 2.32
CA VAL A 174 -23.63 -2.04 1.90
C VAL A 174 -22.90 -3.25 1.35
N ASP A 175 -23.15 -4.42 1.91
CA ASP A 175 -22.52 -5.67 1.53
C ASP A 175 -23.07 -6.23 0.21
N LYS A 176 -22.18 -6.77 -0.61
CA LYS A 176 -22.50 -7.41 -1.89
C LYS A 176 -21.56 -8.57 -2.16
N GLU A 177 -22.13 -9.65 -2.67
CA GLU A 177 -21.33 -10.72 -3.28
C GLU A 177 -20.87 -10.29 -4.67
N VAL A 178 -19.58 -10.40 -4.91
CA VAL A 178 -18.93 -10.02 -6.16
C VAL A 178 -18.23 -11.22 -6.75
N LYS A 179 -18.57 -11.56 -7.99
CA LYS A 179 -17.95 -12.63 -8.77
C LYS A 179 -16.73 -12.11 -9.56
N GLY A 180 -15.87 -13.03 -9.96
CA GLY A 180 -14.72 -12.73 -10.80
C GLY A 180 -13.42 -12.57 -10.05
N TYR A 181 -12.38 -12.17 -10.78
CA TYR A 181 -11.02 -12.02 -10.26
C TYR A 181 -10.87 -10.63 -9.60
N SER A 182 -10.56 -10.62 -8.32
CA SER A 182 -10.59 -9.41 -7.50
C SER A 182 -9.68 -8.30 -8.02
N THR A 183 -8.48 -8.64 -8.49
CA THR A 183 -7.55 -7.65 -9.03
C THR A 183 -8.14 -6.94 -10.25
N ASP A 184 -8.85 -7.66 -11.11
CA ASP A 184 -9.52 -7.08 -12.28
C ASP A 184 -10.67 -6.18 -11.85
N ASN A 185 -11.53 -6.66 -10.94
CA ASN A 185 -12.65 -5.89 -10.40
C ASN A 185 -12.18 -4.57 -9.75
N TYR A 186 -11.13 -4.63 -8.92
CA TYR A 186 -10.61 -3.43 -8.25
C TYR A 186 -9.99 -2.46 -9.25
N THR A 187 -9.34 -2.97 -10.29
CA THR A 187 -8.77 -2.13 -11.36
C THR A 187 -9.87 -1.43 -12.13
N GLU A 188 -10.93 -2.15 -12.53
CA GLU A 188 -12.08 -1.58 -13.25
C GLU A 188 -12.74 -0.46 -12.44
N TRP A 189 -13.04 -0.69 -11.17
CA TRP A 189 -13.64 0.35 -10.31
C TRP A 189 -12.72 1.54 -10.06
N ALA A 190 -11.42 1.31 -9.96
CA ALA A 190 -10.45 2.39 -9.84
C ALA A 190 -10.40 3.23 -11.13
N GLU A 191 -10.42 2.60 -12.29
CA GLU A 191 -10.50 3.30 -13.58
C GLU A 191 -11.80 4.09 -13.72
N GLU A 192 -12.94 3.53 -13.35
CA GLU A 192 -14.22 4.22 -13.34
C GLU A 192 -14.17 5.46 -12.44
N TYR A 193 -13.61 5.33 -11.25
CA TYR A 193 -13.44 6.45 -10.32
C TYR A 193 -12.53 7.53 -10.90
N ILE A 194 -11.39 7.16 -11.48
CA ILE A 194 -10.45 8.09 -12.12
C ILE A 194 -11.14 8.83 -13.28
N LYS A 195 -11.96 8.14 -14.07
CA LYS A 195 -12.76 8.71 -15.18
C LYS A 195 -13.92 9.61 -14.71
N GLY A 196 -14.18 9.70 -13.40
CA GLY A 196 -15.16 10.63 -12.84
C GLY A 196 -16.41 9.99 -12.24
N LYS A 197 -16.59 8.67 -12.37
CA LYS A 197 -17.72 7.95 -11.77
C LYS A 197 -17.57 7.89 -10.24
N ASN A 198 -18.67 8.05 -9.53
CA ASN A 198 -18.74 7.95 -8.06
C ASN A 198 -17.87 8.98 -7.30
N ARG A 199 -17.59 10.12 -7.89
CA ARG A 199 -16.87 11.22 -7.25
C ARG A 199 -17.41 12.60 -7.65
N ASP A 200 -17.13 13.59 -6.82
CA ASP A 200 -17.34 15.00 -7.14
C ASP A 200 -16.25 15.47 -8.12
N ALA A 201 -16.65 15.76 -9.35
CA ALA A 201 -15.72 16.18 -10.41
C ALA A 201 -15.11 17.57 -10.18
N SER A 202 -15.70 18.39 -9.30
CA SER A 202 -15.19 19.73 -8.97
C SER A 202 -14.03 19.70 -7.98
N LYS A 203 -13.79 18.56 -7.31
CA LYS A 203 -12.76 18.39 -6.29
C LYS A 203 -11.55 17.63 -6.82
N PRO A 204 -10.33 17.94 -6.34
CA PRO A 204 -9.22 17.01 -6.45
C PRO A 204 -9.57 15.73 -5.68
N TRP A 205 -8.98 14.62 -6.07
CA TRP A 205 -9.28 13.33 -5.44
C TRP A 205 -8.04 12.62 -4.91
N TYR A 206 -8.25 11.85 -3.85
CA TYR A 206 -7.32 10.89 -3.30
C TYR A 206 -7.94 9.50 -3.39
N LEU A 207 -7.29 8.58 -4.11
CA LEU A 207 -7.70 7.18 -4.21
C LEU A 207 -6.61 6.27 -3.61
N TRP A 208 -6.97 5.52 -2.57
CA TRP A 208 -6.16 4.43 -2.03
C TRP A 208 -6.64 3.09 -2.61
N LEU A 209 -5.92 2.60 -3.61
CA LEU A 209 -6.20 1.32 -4.29
C LEU A 209 -5.38 0.21 -3.65
N CYS A 210 -6.04 -0.71 -2.97
CA CYS A 210 -5.45 -1.73 -2.12
C CYS A 210 -5.69 -3.12 -2.68
N TYR A 211 -4.77 -3.63 -3.47
CA TYR A 211 -4.87 -5.00 -3.97
C TYR A 211 -4.65 -6.02 -2.85
N GLY A 212 -5.36 -7.17 -2.90
CA GLY A 212 -5.03 -8.37 -2.12
C GLY A 212 -3.89 -9.18 -2.73
N ALA A 213 -3.63 -9.01 -4.02
CA ALA A 213 -2.48 -9.60 -4.70
C ALA A 213 -1.17 -8.87 -4.25
N VAL A 214 -0.10 -9.59 -4.07
CA VAL A 214 0.18 -10.99 -4.35
C VAL A 214 0.22 -11.87 -3.07
N HIS A 215 -0.61 -11.57 -2.08
CA HIS A 215 -0.70 -12.34 -0.83
C HIS A 215 -0.99 -13.83 -1.12
N GLY A 216 -0.48 -14.72 -0.27
CA GLY A 216 -0.79 -16.13 -0.37
C GLY A 216 -2.28 -16.49 -0.07
N PRO A 217 -2.85 -17.52 -0.71
CA PRO A 217 -2.28 -18.31 -1.78
C PRO A 217 -2.18 -17.51 -3.08
N THR A 218 -1.02 -17.52 -3.72
CA THR A 218 -0.76 -16.74 -4.92
C THR A 218 -1.48 -17.34 -6.14
N THR A 219 -2.74 -16.97 -6.32
CA THR A 219 -3.56 -17.48 -7.42
C THR A 219 -3.51 -16.53 -8.61
N PRO A 220 -2.90 -16.92 -9.73
CA PRO A 220 -2.86 -16.08 -10.93
C PRO A 220 -4.23 -15.99 -11.60
N ALA A 221 -4.48 -14.88 -12.28
CA ALA A 221 -5.64 -14.80 -13.16
C ALA A 221 -5.58 -15.94 -14.24
N PRO A 222 -6.72 -16.49 -14.68
CA PRO A 222 -6.74 -17.59 -15.64
C PRO A 222 -5.90 -17.35 -16.90
N ARG A 223 -5.85 -16.10 -17.38
CA ARG A 223 -5.05 -15.69 -18.56
C ARG A 223 -3.53 -15.76 -18.33
N HIS A 224 -3.08 -15.83 -17.09
CA HIS A 224 -1.66 -15.89 -16.73
C HIS A 224 -1.24 -17.25 -16.20
N LYS A 225 -2.17 -18.22 -16.10
CA LYS A 225 -1.87 -19.56 -15.62
C LYS A 225 -0.81 -20.20 -16.51
N GLY A 226 0.28 -20.66 -15.90
CA GLY A 226 1.38 -21.30 -16.62
C GLY A 226 2.30 -20.35 -17.40
N ALA A 227 2.12 -19.02 -17.33
CA ALA A 227 2.96 -18.06 -18.06
C ALA A 227 4.47 -18.17 -17.72
N LEU A 228 4.79 -18.65 -16.52
CA LEU A 228 6.17 -18.83 -16.06
C LEU A 228 6.54 -20.31 -15.90
N LYS A 229 5.82 -21.22 -16.55
CA LYS A 229 6.14 -22.66 -16.51
C LYS A 229 7.59 -22.92 -16.93
N GLY A 230 8.30 -23.71 -16.15
CA GLY A 230 9.71 -24.03 -16.38
C GLY A 230 10.70 -22.93 -15.97
N LYS A 231 10.23 -21.85 -15.36
CA LYS A 231 11.10 -20.85 -14.73
C LYS A 231 11.34 -21.23 -13.26
N GLU A 232 12.59 -21.16 -12.83
CA GLU A 232 12.95 -21.42 -11.44
C GLU A 232 13.18 -20.10 -10.72
N ALA A 233 12.54 -19.93 -9.55
CA ALA A 233 12.85 -18.81 -8.68
C ALA A 233 14.23 -19.00 -8.05
N PRO A 234 15.12 -18.00 -8.08
CA PRO A 234 16.41 -18.11 -7.43
C PRO A 234 16.21 -18.24 -5.91
N VAL A 235 16.94 -19.17 -5.32
CA VAL A 235 16.96 -19.33 -3.87
C VAL A 235 17.82 -18.24 -3.26
N PRO A 236 17.30 -17.42 -2.31
CA PRO A 236 18.13 -16.44 -1.61
C PRO A 236 19.28 -17.11 -0.86
N ALA A 237 20.49 -16.57 -0.98
CA ALA A 237 21.69 -17.15 -0.35
C ALA A 237 21.55 -17.23 1.18
N ASP A 238 20.73 -16.37 1.77
CA ASP A 238 20.51 -16.24 3.21
C ASP A 238 19.23 -16.93 3.71
N ILE A 239 18.57 -17.75 2.88
CA ILE A 239 17.34 -18.45 3.30
C ILE A 239 17.59 -19.52 4.37
N VAL A 240 18.80 -20.06 4.39
CA VAL A 240 19.26 -21.04 5.39
C VAL A 240 20.42 -20.45 6.16
N GLY A 241 20.35 -20.55 7.51
CA GLY A 241 21.43 -20.08 8.38
C GLY A 241 22.77 -20.80 8.17
N PRO A 242 23.81 -20.37 8.82
CA PRO A 242 23.78 -19.47 9.98
C PRO A 242 23.56 -18.00 9.61
N TRP A 243 22.90 -17.26 10.51
CA TRP A 243 22.73 -15.80 10.35
C TRP A 243 23.54 -15.07 11.43
N PRO A 244 24.82 -14.79 11.18
CA PRO A 244 25.66 -14.02 12.11
C PRO A 244 24.99 -12.65 12.37
N GLU A 245 25.14 -12.15 13.58
CA GLU A 245 24.58 -10.86 14.01
C GLU A 245 23.04 -10.75 14.06
N LYS A 246 22.33 -11.84 13.79
CA LYS A 246 20.88 -11.89 13.99
C LYS A 246 20.51 -12.49 15.35
N PRO A 247 19.33 -12.15 15.89
CA PRO A 247 18.89 -12.72 17.17
C PRO A 247 18.85 -14.25 17.16
N LYS A 248 19.34 -14.89 18.22
CA LYS A 248 19.47 -16.35 18.32
C LYS A 248 18.15 -17.12 18.14
N TYR A 249 17.00 -16.48 18.40
CA TYR A 249 15.71 -17.13 18.22
C TYR A 249 15.42 -17.46 16.74
N LEU A 250 16.04 -16.78 15.77
CA LEU A 250 15.83 -17.07 14.34
C LEU A 250 16.21 -18.50 13.97
N ALA A 251 17.27 -19.03 14.56
CA ALA A 251 17.64 -20.43 14.35
C ALA A 251 16.55 -21.41 14.83
N LYS A 252 15.79 -21.04 15.91
CA LYS A 252 14.68 -21.85 16.42
C LYS A 252 13.41 -21.74 15.57
N THR A 253 13.23 -20.62 14.89
CA THR A 253 12.04 -20.32 14.06
C THR A 253 12.28 -20.57 12.56
N ALA A 254 13.49 -20.95 12.16
CA ALA A 254 13.83 -21.21 10.77
C ALA A 254 12.83 -22.19 10.12
N SER A 255 12.25 -21.77 9.02
CA SER A 255 11.31 -22.58 8.23
C SER A 255 12.02 -23.39 7.14
N TRP A 256 13.25 -23.00 6.78
CA TRP A 256 14.04 -23.61 5.74
C TRP A 256 15.28 -24.33 6.29
N MET A 257 15.67 -25.39 5.65
CA MET A 257 16.88 -26.16 5.95
C MET A 257 17.48 -26.69 4.64
N ILE A 258 18.73 -27.14 4.66
CA ILE A 258 19.28 -27.88 3.53
C ILE A 258 18.70 -29.29 3.54
N GLY A 259 18.10 -29.69 2.42
CA GLY A 259 17.59 -31.03 2.20
C GLY A 259 18.70 -32.06 1.90
N PRO A 260 18.33 -33.35 1.83
CA PRO A 260 19.29 -34.42 1.50
C PRO A 260 19.95 -34.27 0.13
N ASP A 261 19.31 -33.59 -0.80
CA ASP A 261 19.76 -33.29 -2.14
C ASP A 261 20.62 -32.01 -2.23
N GLY A 262 20.94 -31.40 -1.09
CA GLY A 262 21.69 -30.15 -1.01
C GLY A 262 20.89 -28.88 -1.35
N ARG A 263 19.58 -29.02 -1.60
CA ARG A 263 18.68 -27.89 -1.93
C ARG A 263 17.92 -27.41 -0.69
N PRO A 264 17.48 -26.15 -0.65
CA PRO A 264 16.58 -25.67 0.40
C PRO A 264 15.30 -26.49 0.45
N ALA A 265 14.92 -26.92 1.64
CA ALA A 265 13.71 -27.65 1.91
C ALA A 265 13.00 -27.11 3.15
N LEU A 266 11.68 -27.26 3.23
CA LEU A 266 10.94 -26.87 4.42
C LEU A 266 11.31 -27.78 5.60
N ALA A 267 11.60 -27.16 6.74
CA ALA A 267 11.80 -27.89 7.99
C ALA A 267 10.52 -28.64 8.39
N LYS A 268 10.66 -29.81 9.03
CA LYS A 268 9.51 -30.65 9.46
C LYS A 268 8.45 -29.86 10.24
N LYS A 269 8.88 -28.95 11.12
CA LYS A 269 7.98 -28.10 11.90
C LYS A 269 7.17 -27.12 11.04
N ALA A 270 7.75 -26.60 9.95
CA ALA A 270 7.07 -25.71 9.01
C ALA A 270 6.03 -26.46 8.18
N LYS A 271 6.35 -27.68 7.73
CA LYS A 271 5.39 -28.57 7.03
C LYS A 271 4.17 -28.89 7.90
N LYS A 272 4.36 -29.11 9.22
CA LYS A 272 3.27 -29.42 10.15
C LYS A 272 2.35 -28.21 10.42
N ALA A 273 2.84 -26.99 10.26
CA ALA A 273 2.07 -25.78 10.51
C ALA A 273 1.10 -25.40 9.38
N GLY A 274 1.09 -26.15 8.26
CA GLY A 274 0.12 -25.96 7.16
C GLY A 274 0.22 -24.65 6.37
N ASN A 275 1.22 -23.82 6.67
CA ASN A 275 1.31 -22.48 6.09
C ASN A 275 2.06 -22.38 4.75
N PHE A 276 2.45 -23.52 4.16
CA PHE A 276 3.27 -23.53 2.95
C PHE A 276 2.85 -24.66 2.02
N ASP A 277 1.64 -24.61 1.48
CA ASP A 277 1.31 -25.37 0.28
C ASP A 277 1.89 -24.65 -0.95
N SER A 278 3.19 -24.78 -1.11
CA SER A 278 3.91 -24.24 -2.27
C SER A 278 4.12 -25.26 -3.39
N ALA A 279 3.58 -26.47 -3.26
CA ALA A 279 3.85 -27.55 -4.20
C ALA A 279 2.92 -27.58 -5.42
N GLU A 280 1.84 -26.81 -5.45
CA GLU A 280 0.86 -26.84 -6.55
C GLU A 280 0.72 -25.51 -7.33
N ALA A 281 1.56 -24.52 -7.07
CA ALA A 281 1.62 -23.30 -7.87
C ALA A 281 2.61 -23.42 -9.04
N GLY A 282 2.56 -24.52 -9.74
CA GLY A 282 3.31 -24.77 -10.96
C GLY A 282 2.48 -24.47 -12.21
#